data_c8cb8b3d54a2a6bffd224f7f90a8b1c3
#
_entry.id   c8cb8b3d54a2a6bffd224f7f90a8b1c3
#
_cell.length_a   1.000
_cell.length_b   1.000
_cell.length_c   1.000
_cell.angle_alpha   90.00
_cell.angle_beta   90.00
_cell.angle_gamma   90.00
#
_symmetry.space_group_name_H-M   'P 1'
#
loop_
_entity.id
_entity.type
_entity.pdbx_description
1 polymer ?
#
loop_
_entity_poly.entity_id
_entity_poly.type
_entity_poly.pdbx_seq_one_letter_code
_entity_poly.pdbx_strand_id
1 'polypeptide(L)'
;MRGKTLLVLAGLAAVRGLAANYEIGYEIMNGDFQNYNPVRHLLAGQVPYRDFTVYLGAGELYSVGGLLLVLGNSFGRSMFATNFCTWFYFELLVLAVCLVVIGTARAARAAALALCSVFFAYVQGANLPFAGQVNTLLSYAAANGNSARMMRSAALTLAVLVILLGLHFWQQDTSRRLLAPAVLVPFAAGFFVPWSNDMGGAAYISIALGYGLYLIRLYRSSIGKIVVQTLRYIVTSVVGLGVSVLLISWGHPLAWLRQTRGTSAYQTWYYGNTLSDRVCSVADLHWPGAAVFCLAAA
;
A
#
# COMPACT_ATOMS: atom_id res chain seq x y z
N MET A 1 -23.29 4.16 14.17
CA MET A 1 -22.48 5.30 13.67
C MET A 1 -21.18 4.90 12.94
N ARG A 2 -20.47 3.84 13.34
CA ARG A 2 -19.24 3.38 12.65
C ARG A 2 -19.49 2.99 11.19
N GLY A 3 -20.56 2.24 10.90
CA GLY A 3 -20.91 1.82 9.55
C GLY A 3 -21.20 2.97 8.57
N LYS A 4 -21.84 4.05 9.05
CA LYS A 4 -22.16 5.20 8.19
C LYS A 4 -20.91 5.90 7.65
N THR A 5 -19.85 6.04 8.44
CA THR A 5 -18.57 6.62 7.99
C THR A 5 -17.95 5.77 6.87
N LEU A 6 -17.88 4.45 7.07
CA LEU A 6 -17.34 3.55 6.04
C LEU A 6 -18.17 3.55 4.76
N LEU A 7 -19.50 3.65 4.87
CA LEU A 7 -20.37 3.76 3.70
C LEU A 7 -20.14 5.06 2.91
N VAL A 8 -19.91 6.19 3.60
CA VAL A 8 -19.60 7.47 2.93
C VAL A 8 -18.25 7.37 2.21
N LEU A 9 -17.21 6.85 2.89
CA LEU A 9 -15.89 6.67 2.27
C LEU A 9 -16.00 5.72 1.06
N ALA A 10 -16.63 4.58 1.19
CA ALA A 10 -16.86 3.67 0.07
C ALA A 10 -17.65 4.34 -1.08
N GLY A 11 -18.60 5.23 -0.76
CA GLY A 11 -19.33 6.02 -1.74
C GLY A 11 -18.43 6.99 -2.51
N LEU A 12 -17.54 7.72 -1.82
CA LEU A 12 -16.57 8.62 -2.46
C LEU A 12 -15.63 7.83 -3.39
N ALA A 13 -15.08 6.72 -2.89
CA ALA A 13 -14.23 5.83 -3.71
C ALA A 13 -14.97 5.27 -4.93
N ALA A 14 -16.25 4.91 -4.79
CA ALA A 14 -17.07 4.41 -5.90
C ALA A 14 -17.32 5.49 -6.95
N VAL A 15 -17.68 6.71 -6.54
CA VAL A 15 -17.85 7.83 -7.47
C VAL A 15 -16.55 8.11 -8.22
N ARG A 16 -15.41 8.07 -7.53
CA ARG A 16 -14.10 8.23 -8.18
C ARG A 16 -13.80 7.10 -9.17
N GLY A 17 -14.09 5.87 -8.81
CA GLY A 17 -13.92 4.72 -9.71
C GLY A 17 -14.77 4.83 -10.98
N LEU A 18 -16.01 5.34 -10.85
CA LEU A 18 -16.90 5.59 -12.00
C LEU A 18 -16.40 6.74 -12.86
N ALA A 19 -15.97 7.86 -12.26
CA ALA A 19 -15.44 9.01 -12.97
C ALA A 19 -14.18 8.64 -13.78
N ALA A 20 -13.25 7.91 -13.18
CA ALA A 20 -12.04 7.44 -13.85
C ALA A 20 -12.36 6.55 -15.07
N ASN A 21 -13.38 5.72 -14.99
CA ASN A 21 -13.83 4.90 -16.12
C ASN A 21 -14.43 5.72 -17.26
N TYR A 22 -15.10 6.83 -16.96
CA TYR A 22 -15.70 7.70 -17.96
C TYR A 22 -14.66 8.55 -18.70
N GLU A 23 -13.57 8.92 -18.04
CA GLU A 23 -12.49 9.73 -18.61
C GLU A 23 -11.55 8.94 -19.54
N ILE A 24 -11.68 7.61 -19.63
CA ILE A 24 -10.83 6.78 -20.48
C ILE A 24 -11.29 6.93 -21.92
N GLY A 25 -10.55 7.75 -22.67
CA GLY A 25 -10.61 7.77 -24.13
C GLY A 25 -10.05 6.46 -24.73
N TYR A 26 -10.14 6.32 -26.04
CA TYR A 26 -9.64 5.16 -26.81
C TYR A 26 -8.10 5.04 -26.83
N GLU A 27 -7.39 5.63 -25.88
CA GLU A 27 -5.95 5.58 -25.80
C GLU A 27 -5.44 4.24 -25.23
N ILE A 28 -4.20 3.91 -25.60
CA ILE A 28 -3.57 2.61 -25.41
C ILE A 28 -3.70 2.10 -23.96
N MET A 29 -4.51 1.08 -23.77
CA MET A 29 -4.89 0.47 -22.48
C MET A 29 -3.84 -0.53 -21.95
N ASN A 30 -2.56 -0.38 -22.27
CA ASN A 30 -1.53 -1.39 -21.98
C ASN A 30 -1.40 -1.67 -20.47
N GLY A 31 -1.39 -0.63 -19.64
CA GLY A 31 -1.29 -0.78 -18.19
C GLY A 31 -2.53 -1.43 -17.56
N ASP A 32 -3.70 -1.15 -18.09
CA ASP A 32 -4.96 -1.68 -17.61
C ASP A 32 -5.11 -3.17 -17.92
N PHE A 33 -4.60 -3.60 -19.07
CA PHE A 33 -4.48 -5.02 -19.41
C PHE A 33 -3.50 -5.78 -18.53
N GLN A 34 -2.38 -5.15 -18.16
CA GLN A 34 -1.41 -5.75 -17.23
C GLN A 34 -2.04 -6.05 -15.87
N ASN A 35 -3.00 -5.24 -15.45
CA ASN A 35 -3.75 -5.43 -14.22
C ASN A 35 -4.82 -6.51 -14.36
N TYR A 36 -5.64 -6.39 -15.40
CA TYR A 36 -6.79 -7.27 -15.60
C TYR A 36 -6.42 -8.71 -15.96
N ASN A 37 -5.38 -8.90 -16.77
CA ASN A 37 -5.04 -10.25 -17.23
C ASN A 37 -4.69 -11.22 -16.09
N PRO A 38 -3.83 -10.89 -15.10
CA PRO A 38 -3.59 -11.76 -13.95
C PRO A 38 -4.86 -12.05 -13.14
N VAL A 39 -5.72 -11.05 -12.96
CA VAL A 39 -6.99 -11.22 -12.23
C VAL A 39 -7.91 -12.19 -12.96
N ARG A 40 -7.97 -12.12 -14.27
CA ARG A 40 -8.77 -13.06 -15.07
C ARG A 40 -8.29 -14.50 -14.91
N HIS A 41 -6.99 -14.73 -14.86
CA HIS A 41 -6.40 -16.05 -14.60
C HIS A 41 -6.74 -16.54 -13.19
N LEU A 42 -6.64 -15.66 -12.18
CA LEU A 42 -7.04 -15.96 -10.82
C LEU A 42 -8.51 -16.40 -10.72
N LEU A 43 -9.41 -15.65 -11.35
CA LEU A 43 -10.84 -15.93 -11.37
C LEU A 43 -11.19 -17.21 -12.16
N ALA A 44 -10.31 -17.63 -13.06
CA ALA A 44 -10.39 -18.94 -13.74
C ALA A 44 -9.84 -20.11 -12.90
N GLY A 45 -9.45 -19.86 -11.65
CA GLY A 45 -8.93 -20.90 -10.73
C GLY A 45 -7.48 -21.28 -10.96
N GLN A 46 -6.72 -20.52 -11.74
CA GLN A 46 -5.30 -20.77 -11.97
C GLN A 46 -4.46 -20.30 -10.77
N VAL A 47 -3.38 -20.99 -10.50
CA VAL A 47 -2.53 -20.75 -9.33
C VAL A 47 -1.57 -19.59 -9.62
N PRO A 48 -1.60 -18.50 -8.81
CA PRO A 48 -0.69 -17.38 -8.98
C PRO A 48 0.79 -17.79 -8.91
N TYR A 49 1.62 -17.15 -9.69
CA TYR A 49 3.06 -17.38 -9.80
C TYR A 49 3.47 -18.74 -10.39
N ARG A 50 2.58 -19.75 -10.38
CA ARG A 50 2.83 -21.06 -10.98
C ARG A 50 2.30 -21.13 -12.41
N ASP A 51 1.03 -20.76 -12.61
CA ASP A 51 0.33 -20.91 -13.88
C ASP A 51 0.33 -19.62 -14.70
N PHE A 52 0.50 -18.47 -14.04
CA PHE A 52 0.57 -17.16 -14.69
C PHE A 52 1.45 -16.18 -13.91
N THR A 53 1.92 -15.15 -14.62
CA THR A 53 2.80 -14.12 -14.06
C THR A 53 2.02 -13.05 -13.31
N VAL A 54 2.45 -12.75 -12.08
CA VAL A 54 1.94 -11.63 -11.28
C VAL A 54 2.99 -10.52 -11.30
N TYR A 55 2.82 -9.57 -12.24
CA TYR A 55 3.84 -8.56 -12.51
C TYR A 55 3.95 -7.48 -11.42
N LEU A 56 2.81 -6.97 -10.95
CA LEU A 56 2.77 -5.81 -10.03
C LEU A 56 2.76 -6.20 -8.55
N GLY A 57 2.52 -7.45 -8.24
CA GLY A 57 2.41 -7.95 -6.88
C GLY A 57 1.00 -8.39 -6.49
N ALA A 58 0.89 -9.00 -5.33
CA ALA A 58 -0.33 -9.62 -4.87
C ALA A 58 -1.43 -8.62 -4.49
N GLY A 59 -1.05 -7.38 -4.12
CA GLY A 59 -1.99 -6.37 -3.65
C GLY A 59 -3.07 -6.05 -4.66
N GLU A 60 -2.68 -5.84 -5.90
CA GLU A 60 -3.63 -5.62 -6.98
C GLU A 60 -4.42 -6.87 -7.31
N LEU A 61 -3.73 -7.99 -7.52
CA LEU A 61 -4.34 -9.25 -7.89
C LEU A 61 -5.51 -9.63 -6.97
N TYR A 62 -5.29 -9.60 -5.66
CA TYR A 62 -6.29 -10.04 -4.69
C TYR A 62 -7.33 -8.96 -4.37
N SER A 63 -6.96 -7.68 -4.38
CA SER A 63 -7.92 -6.59 -4.14
C SER A 63 -8.92 -6.48 -5.29
N VAL A 64 -8.42 -6.42 -6.51
CA VAL A 64 -9.26 -6.33 -7.72
C VAL A 64 -10.01 -7.63 -7.94
N GLY A 65 -9.33 -8.78 -7.80
CA GLY A 65 -9.94 -10.09 -7.92
C GLY A 65 -11.09 -10.31 -6.94
N GLY A 66 -10.88 -9.96 -5.67
CA GLY A 66 -11.92 -10.04 -4.64
C GLY A 66 -13.15 -9.20 -4.97
N LEU A 67 -12.96 -7.98 -5.51
CA LEU A 67 -14.08 -7.14 -5.91
C LEU A 67 -14.79 -7.66 -7.16
N LEU A 68 -14.06 -8.20 -8.12
CA LEU A 68 -14.64 -8.79 -9.34
C LEU A 68 -15.43 -10.09 -9.09
N LEU A 69 -15.18 -10.80 -7.99
CA LEU A 69 -16.04 -11.92 -7.56
C LEU A 69 -17.48 -11.46 -7.33
N VAL A 70 -17.66 -10.22 -6.86
CA VAL A 70 -18.99 -9.64 -6.59
C VAL A 70 -19.53 -8.89 -7.80
N LEU A 71 -18.69 -8.10 -8.47
CA LEU A 71 -19.11 -7.27 -9.59
C LEU A 71 -19.24 -8.02 -10.91
N GLY A 72 -18.58 -9.19 -11.02
CA GLY A 72 -18.45 -9.96 -12.24
C GLY A 72 -17.19 -9.61 -13.03
N ASN A 73 -16.73 -10.56 -13.85
CA ASN A 73 -15.46 -10.52 -14.57
C ASN A 73 -15.60 -9.79 -15.90
N SER A 74 -15.16 -8.53 -15.97
CA SER A 74 -15.00 -7.79 -17.22
C SER A 74 -13.90 -6.74 -17.10
N PHE A 75 -13.35 -6.30 -18.24
CA PHE A 75 -12.29 -5.30 -18.29
C PHE A 75 -12.72 -3.97 -17.65
N GLY A 76 -13.86 -3.39 -18.04
CA GLY A 76 -14.35 -2.13 -17.48
C GLY A 76 -14.60 -2.21 -15.97
N ARG A 77 -15.08 -3.35 -15.48
CA ARG A 77 -15.25 -3.57 -14.02
C ARG A 77 -13.91 -3.69 -13.31
N SER A 78 -12.88 -4.24 -13.95
CA SER A 78 -11.54 -4.29 -13.36
C SER A 78 -10.93 -2.91 -13.21
N MET A 79 -11.16 -2.01 -14.17
CA MET A 79 -10.73 -0.61 -14.09
C MET A 79 -11.44 0.12 -12.94
N PHE A 80 -12.75 -0.04 -12.84
CA PHE A 80 -13.51 0.45 -11.69
C PHE A 80 -12.95 -0.10 -10.38
N ALA A 81 -12.74 -1.40 -10.30
CA ALA A 81 -12.25 -2.08 -9.09
C ALA A 81 -10.87 -1.57 -8.66
N THR A 82 -9.94 -1.37 -9.61
CA THR A 82 -8.59 -0.84 -9.34
C THR A 82 -8.68 0.57 -8.77
N ASN A 83 -9.44 1.45 -9.39
CA ASN A 83 -9.63 2.82 -8.90
C ASN A 83 -10.33 2.85 -7.56
N PHE A 84 -11.41 2.09 -7.40
CA PHE A 84 -12.14 1.97 -6.14
C PHE A 84 -11.22 1.51 -4.99
N CYS A 85 -10.49 0.41 -5.17
CA CYS A 85 -9.60 -0.11 -4.14
C CYS A 85 -8.51 0.89 -3.76
N THR A 86 -7.90 1.57 -4.75
CA THR A 86 -6.86 2.57 -4.51
C THR A 86 -7.38 3.69 -3.61
N TRP A 87 -8.52 4.27 -3.99
CA TRP A 87 -9.12 5.37 -3.24
C TRP A 87 -9.61 4.93 -1.87
N PHE A 88 -10.28 3.81 -1.80
CA PHE A 88 -10.81 3.28 -0.55
C PHE A 88 -9.70 2.97 0.47
N TYR A 89 -8.58 2.40 0.03
CA TYR A 89 -7.43 2.17 0.91
C TYR A 89 -6.80 3.46 1.41
N PHE A 90 -6.68 4.46 0.54
CA PHE A 90 -6.21 5.79 0.92
C PHE A 90 -7.15 6.43 1.97
N GLU A 91 -8.44 6.40 1.75
CA GLU A 91 -9.43 6.95 2.68
C GLU A 91 -9.45 6.22 4.02
N LEU A 92 -9.29 4.90 4.01
CA LEU A 92 -9.12 4.12 5.22
C LEU A 92 -7.84 4.48 5.97
N LEU A 93 -6.74 4.75 5.26
CA LEU A 93 -5.49 5.22 5.85
C LEU A 93 -5.68 6.58 6.53
N VAL A 94 -6.32 7.53 5.86
CA VAL A 94 -6.66 8.84 6.44
C VAL A 94 -7.50 8.67 7.71
N LEU A 95 -8.51 7.80 7.67
CA LEU A 95 -9.34 7.50 8.85
C LEU A 95 -8.50 6.90 9.99
N ALA A 96 -7.60 5.96 9.70
CA ALA A 96 -6.74 5.33 10.70
C ALA A 96 -5.78 6.34 11.34
N VAL A 97 -5.16 7.21 10.54
CA VAL A 97 -4.31 8.31 11.04
C VAL A 97 -5.13 9.24 11.96
N CYS A 98 -6.30 9.67 11.53
CA CYS A 98 -7.17 10.50 12.37
C CYS A 98 -7.55 9.82 13.68
N LEU A 99 -7.82 8.50 13.67
CA LEU A 99 -8.16 7.73 14.88
C LEU A 99 -6.97 7.65 15.86
N VAL A 100 -5.76 7.60 15.35
CA VAL A 100 -4.55 7.56 16.20
C VAL A 100 -4.19 8.93 16.74
N VAL A 101 -4.30 9.98 15.93
CA VAL A 101 -3.86 11.35 16.28
C VAL A 101 -4.92 12.10 17.09
N ILE A 102 -6.20 11.94 16.74
CA ILE A 102 -7.30 12.67 17.37
C ILE A 102 -7.96 11.79 18.44
N GLY A 103 -7.65 11.98 19.70
CA GLY A 103 -8.06 11.12 20.82
C GLY A 103 -9.55 10.76 20.94
N THR A 104 -10.46 11.44 20.21
CA THR A 104 -11.90 11.10 20.21
C THR A 104 -12.36 10.53 18.87
N ALA A 105 -12.97 9.35 18.89
CA ALA A 105 -13.40 8.66 17.67
C ALA A 105 -14.47 9.44 16.86
N ARG A 106 -15.23 10.34 17.49
CA ARG A 106 -16.21 11.19 16.78
C ARG A 106 -15.51 12.29 15.98
N ALA A 107 -14.57 13.02 16.60
CA ALA A 107 -13.81 14.06 15.93
C ALA A 107 -12.90 13.47 14.85
N ALA A 108 -12.24 12.34 15.11
CA ALA A 108 -11.42 11.63 14.14
C ALA A 108 -12.20 11.28 12.87
N ARG A 109 -13.42 10.74 13.02
CA ARG A 109 -14.26 10.42 11.85
C ARG A 109 -14.73 11.68 11.10
N ALA A 110 -15.07 12.74 11.80
CA ALA A 110 -15.44 14.01 11.18
C ALA A 110 -14.25 14.61 10.41
N ALA A 111 -13.06 14.61 11.02
CA ALA A 111 -11.83 15.07 10.36
C ALA A 111 -11.49 14.22 9.13
N ALA A 112 -11.55 12.89 9.23
CA ALA A 112 -11.30 12.00 8.10
C ALA A 112 -12.29 12.24 6.96
N LEU A 113 -13.58 12.36 7.23
CA LEU A 113 -14.58 12.66 6.21
C LEU A 113 -14.34 14.04 5.57
N ALA A 114 -14.01 15.06 6.35
CA ALA A 114 -13.68 16.38 5.83
C ALA A 114 -12.45 16.33 4.92
N LEU A 115 -11.36 15.72 5.38
CA LEU A 115 -10.13 15.57 4.58
C LEU A 115 -10.36 14.78 3.29
N CYS A 116 -11.04 13.64 3.35
CA CYS A 116 -11.35 12.84 2.17
C CYS A 116 -12.26 13.60 1.20
N SER A 117 -13.25 14.37 1.70
CA SER A 117 -14.14 15.18 0.86
C SER A 117 -13.41 16.34 0.19
N VAL A 118 -12.54 17.05 0.92
CA VAL A 118 -11.70 18.11 0.36
C VAL A 118 -10.75 17.55 -0.69
N PHE A 119 -10.13 16.42 -0.39
CA PHE A 119 -9.23 15.74 -1.31
C PHE A 119 -9.96 15.26 -2.57
N PHE A 120 -11.16 14.68 -2.40
CA PHE A 120 -12.01 14.29 -3.50
C PHE A 120 -12.37 15.50 -4.40
N ALA A 121 -12.85 16.60 -3.81
CA ALA A 121 -13.19 17.81 -4.54
C ALA A 121 -11.96 18.41 -5.26
N TYR A 122 -10.80 18.38 -4.62
CA TYR A 122 -9.54 18.83 -5.21
C TYR A 122 -9.16 18.02 -6.46
N VAL A 123 -9.21 16.70 -6.39
CA VAL A 123 -8.87 15.83 -7.52
C VAL A 123 -9.87 15.94 -8.66
N GLN A 124 -11.15 16.18 -8.36
CA GLN A 124 -12.18 16.37 -9.37
C GLN A 124 -12.17 17.77 -10.00
N GLY A 125 -11.75 18.79 -9.24
CA GLY A 125 -11.83 20.20 -9.67
C GLY A 125 -10.48 20.86 -9.98
N ALA A 126 -9.45 20.14 -10.19
CA ALA A 126 -8.02 20.41 -9.98
C ALA A 126 -7.34 21.49 -10.81
N ASN A 127 -7.90 22.67 -10.89
CA ASN A 127 -7.18 23.85 -11.39
C ASN A 127 -6.83 24.86 -10.27
N LEU A 128 -6.48 24.37 -9.07
CA LEU A 128 -6.05 25.24 -7.99
C LEU A 128 -4.58 25.67 -8.18
N PRO A 129 -4.23 26.96 -7.98
CA PRO A 129 -2.91 27.51 -8.34
C PRO A 129 -1.72 26.94 -7.55
N PHE A 130 -1.93 26.26 -6.43
CA PHE A 130 -0.85 25.55 -5.69
C PHE A 130 -0.83 24.04 -6.00
N ALA A 131 -1.63 23.62 -6.96
CA ALA A 131 -1.84 22.23 -7.27
C ALA A 131 -0.59 21.54 -7.83
N GLY A 132 0.33 22.24 -8.45
CA GLY A 132 1.47 21.64 -9.14
C GLY A 132 2.35 20.76 -8.26
N GLN A 133 2.77 21.23 -7.10
CA GLN A 133 3.66 20.47 -6.21
C GLN A 133 2.91 19.40 -5.41
N VAL A 134 1.70 19.72 -4.94
CA VAL A 134 0.84 18.75 -4.26
C VAL A 134 0.30 17.73 -5.26
N ASN A 135 0.00 18.14 -6.50
CA ASN A 135 -0.38 17.21 -7.58
C ASN A 135 0.71 16.18 -7.91
N THR A 136 1.98 16.52 -7.82
CA THR A 136 3.04 15.55 -8.07
C THR A 136 3.03 14.45 -7.01
N LEU A 137 2.81 14.77 -5.74
CA LEU A 137 2.66 13.79 -4.66
C LEU A 137 1.34 13.02 -4.74
N LEU A 138 0.26 13.69 -5.12
CA LEU A 138 -1.08 13.12 -5.18
C LEU A 138 -1.38 12.49 -6.55
N SER A 139 -0.71 12.86 -7.62
CA SER A 139 -0.89 12.30 -8.95
C SER A 139 -0.46 10.82 -9.00
N TYR A 140 0.46 10.39 -8.17
CA TYR A 140 0.73 8.96 -7.99
C TYR A 140 -0.44 8.20 -7.35
N ALA A 141 -1.27 8.87 -6.55
CA ALA A 141 -2.48 8.30 -5.98
C ALA A 141 -3.73 8.58 -6.83
N ALA A 142 -3.70 9.59 -7.69
CA ALA A 142 -4.86 10.13 -8.41
C ALA A 142 -4.72 10.12 -9.94
N ALA A 143 -3.62 9.60 -10.48
CA ALA A 143 -3.41 9.60 -11.92
C ALA A 143 -4.49 8.79 -12.64
N ASN A 144 -5.30 9.48 -13.42
CA ASN A 144 -6.09 8.85 -14.46
C ASN A 144 -5.11 8.30 -15.51
N GLY A 145 -5.33 7.07 -15.93
CA GLY A 145 -4.51 6.49 -16.97
C GLY A 145 -3.83 5.23 -16.56
N ASN A 146 -2.70 4.92 -16.34
CA ASN A 146 -2.14 3.61 -16.08
C ASN A 146 -2.55 3.10 -14.68
N SER A 147 -3.62 2.33 -14.59
CA SER A 147 -4.15 1.73 -13.37
C SER A 147 -3.12 0.90 -12.59
N ALA A 148 -2.10 0.37 -13.31
CA ALA A 148 -0.96 -0.29 -12.69
C ALA A 148 -0.22 0.59 -11.67
N ARG A 149 -0.16 1.89 -11.90
CA ARG A 149 0.55 2.82 -10.99
C ARG A 149 -0.22 3.07 -9.70
N MET A 150 -1.54 3.04 -9.74
CA MET A 150 -2.39 3.34 -8.60
C MET A 150 -2.22 2.31 -7.48
N MET A 151 -2.18 1.03 -7.81
CA MET A 151 -2.06 -0.05 -6.84
C MET A 151 -0.61 -0.31 -6.36
N ARG A 152 0.40 0.33 -6.94
CA ARG A 152 1.81 0.15 -6.50
C ARG A 152 2.03 0.54 -5.05
N SER A 153 1.37 1.59 -4.59
CA SER A 153 1.43 2.03 -3.18
C SER A 153 0.61 1.16 -2.22
N ALA A 154 -0.19 0.22 -2.72
CA ALA A 154 -1.07 -0.59 -1.89
C ALA A 154 -0.31 -1.36 -0.80
N ALA A 155 0.90 -1.86 -1.08
CA ALA A 155 1.72 -2.55 -0.10
C ALA A 155 2.01 -1.66 1.13
N LEU A 156 2.49 -0.45 0.91
CA LEU A 156 2.77 0.51 1.98
C LEU A 156 1.48 0.94 2.68
N THR A 157 0.46 1.31 1.92
CA THR A 157 -0.83 1.77 2.45
C THR A 157 -1.48 0.71 3.34
N LEU A 158 -1.53 -0.55 2.89
CA LEU A 158 -2.09 -1.66 3.65
C LEU A 158 -1.24 -2.00 4.88
N ALA A 159 0.10 -2.01 4.76
CA ALA A 159 0.98 -2.25 5.90
C ALA A 159 0.77 -1.20 6.99
N VAL A 160 0.80 0.08 6.63
CA VAL A 160 0.61 1.19 7.58
C VAL A 160 -0.82 1.17 8.15
N LEU A 161 -1.84 0.92 7.32
CA LEU A 161 -3.22 0.79 7.77
C LEU A 161 -3.38 -0.31 8.84
N VAL A 162 -2.85 -1.50 8.58
CA VAL A 162 -2.91 -2.63 9.53
C VAL A 162 -2.15 -2.30 10.82
N ILE A 163 -0.98 -1.67 10.72
CA ILE A 163 -0.20 -1.23 11.87
C ILE A 163 -0.99 -0.22 12.70
N LEU A 164 -1.51 0.85 12.09
CA LEU A 164 -2.25 1.90 12.80
C LEU A 164 -3.53 1.37 13.45
N LEU A 165 -4.31 0.58 12.74
CA LEU A 165 -5.51 -0.04 13.29
C LEU A 165 -5.17 -1.01 14.43
N GLY A 166 -4.16 -1.84 14.25
CA GLY A 166 -3.70 -2.75 15.27
C GLY A 166 -3.22 -2.02 16.54
N LEU A 167 -2.42 -0.96 16.38
CA LEU A 167 -1.98 -0.13 17.50
C LEU A 167 -3.17 0.57 18.19
N HIS A 168 -4.12 1.10 17.42
CA HIS A 168 -5.33 1.74 17.96
C HIS A 168 -6.17 0.78 18.82
N PHE A 169 -6.42 -0.43 18.32
CA PHE A 169 -7.18 -1.44 19.08
C PHE A 169 -6.42 -1.97 20.29
N TRP A 170 -5.10 -2.08 20.19
CA TRP A 170 -4.28 -2.63 21.26
C TRP A 170 -3.96 -1.62 22.37
N GLN A 171 -3.95 -0.33 22.06
CA GLN A 171 -3.80 0.72 23.07
C GLN A 171 -4.96 0.74 24.09
N GLN A 172 -6.10 0.16 23.75
CA GLN A 172 -7.24 0.03 24.65
C GLN A 172 -7.07 -1.09 25.70
N ASP A 173 -6.14 -2.04 25.47
CA ASP A 173 -5.83 -3.13 26.39
C ASP A 173 -4.47 -2.91 27.07
N THR A 174 -4.52 -2.54 28.37
CA THR A 174 -3.33 -2.20 29.18
C THR A 174 -2.35 -3.34 29.34
N SER A 175 -2.82 -4.59 29.31
CA SER A 175 -1.98 -5.79 29.49
C SER A 175 -1.10 -6.13 28.29
N ARG A 176 -1.43 -5.63 27.11
CA ARG A 176 -0.80 -6.00 25.82
C ARG A 176 -0.04 -4.86 25.14
N ARG A 177 0.06 -3.69 25.75
CA ARG A 177 0.62 -2.46 25.14
C ARG A 177 2.03 -2.60 24.54
N LEU A 178 2.88 -3.45 25.12
CA LEU A 178 4.27 -3.64 24.66
C LEU A 178 4.41 -4.73 23.56
N LEU A 179 3.49 -5.69 23.49
CA LEU A 179 3.57 -6.79 22.51
C LEU A 179 3.15 -6.33 21.10
N ALA A 180 2.22 -5.39 21.01
CA ALA A 180 1.69 -4.93 19.73
C ALA A 180 2.76 -4.33 18.80
N PRO A 181 3.54 -3.31 19.21
CA PRO A 181 4.58 -2.77 18.35
C PRO A 181 5.68 -3.79 18.03
N ALA A 182 6.04 -4.64 19.01
CA ALA A 182 7.15 -5.59 18.88
C ALA A 182 6.83 -6.80 17.98
N VAL A 183 5.56 -7.10 17.71
CA VAL A 183 5.14 -8.23 16.87
C VAL A 183 4.41 -7.75 15.63
N LEU A 184 3.39 -6.88 15.79
CA LEU A 184 2.54 -6.45 14.70
C LEU A 184 3.31 -5.66 13.64
N VAL A 185 4.14 -4.69 14.06
CA VAL A 185 4.89 -3.84 13.12
C VAL A 185 5.82 -4.66 12.24
N PRO A 186 6.74 -5.48 12.80
CA PRO A 186 7.63 -6.28 11.96
C PRO A 186 6.89 -7.35 11.14
N PHE A 187 5.87 -7.98 11.69
CA PHE A 187 5.08 -8.96 10.95
C PHE A 187 4.38 -8.31 9.74
N ALA A 188 3.68 -7.19 9.93
CA ALA A 188 3.03 -6.47 8.83
C ALA A 188 4.05 -5.94 7.81
N ALA A 189 5.19 -5.41 8.26
CA ALA A 189 6.25 -4.96 7.36
C ALA A 189 6.71 -6.08 6.42
N GLY A 190 6.98 -7.27 6.95
CA GLY A 190 7.36 -8.44 6.15
C GLY A 190 6.21 -8.98 5.29
N PHE A 191 5.01 -9.07 5.86
CA PHE A 191 3.83 -9.63 5.20
C PHE A 191 3.45 -8.85 3.92
N PHE A 192 3.57 -7.54 3.92
CA PHE A 192 3.18 -6.73 2.76
C PHE A 192 4.28 -6.54 1.72
N VAL A 193 5.49 -7.07 1.92
CA VAL A 193 6.57 -7.01 0.90
C VAL A 193 6.12 -7.55 -0.46
N PRO A 194 5.57 -8.77 -0.60
CA PRO A 194 5.19 -9.33 -1.89
C PRO A 194 3.87 -8.78 -2.44
N TRP A 195 3.24 -7.82 -1.75
CA TRP A 195 2.01 -7.17 -2.20
C TRP A 195 2.25 -6.10 -3.26
N SER A 196 3.50 -5.64 -3.40
CA SER A 196 3.95 -4.83 -4.53
C SER A 196 5.40 -5.20 -4.88
N ASN A 197 5.65 -5.59 -6.12
CA ASN A 197 6.97 -6.07 -6.54
C ASN A 197 8.02 -4.95 -6.57
N ASP A 198 7.63 -3.71 -6.83
CA ASP A 198 8.52 -2.56 -6.90
C ASP A 198 8.54 -1.73 -5.60
N MET A 199 7.40 -1.57 -4.94
CA MET A 199 7.29 -0.72 -3.74
C MET A 199 7.33 -1.50 -2.43
N GLY A 200 7.18 -2.83 -2.44
CA GLY A 200 7.15 -3.63 -1.21
C GLY A 200 8.45 -3.59 -0.42
N GLY A 201 9.60 -3.62 -1.11
CA GLY A 201 10.91 -3.45 -0.49
C GLY A 201 11.11 -2.06 0.11
N ALA A 202 10.71 -1.01 -0.60
CA ALA A 202 10.78 0.37 -0.11
C ALA A 202 9.87 0.58 1.11
N ALA A 203 8.66 0.02 1.10
CA ALA A 203 7.74 0.02 2.23
C ALA A 203 8.37 -0.65 3.46
N TYR A 204 8.97 -1.83 3.28
CA TYR A 204 9.68 -2.54 4.34
C TYR A 204 10.79 -1.70 4.96
N ILE A 205 11.65 -1.11 4.13
CA ILE A 205 12.77 -0.27 4.58
C ILE A 205 12.24 0.96 5.35
N SER A 206 11.21 1.62 4.85
CA SER A 206 10.61 2.80 5.49
C SER A 206 10.05 2.46 6.87
N ILE A 207 9.33 1.34 6.99
CA ILE A 207 8.79 0.88 8.28
C ILE A 207 9.93 0.46 9.22
N ALA A 208 10.97 -0.21 8.71
CA ALA A 208 12.13 -0.64 9.50
C ALA A 208 12.90 0.57 10.08
N LEU A 209 13.10 1.62 9.27
CA LEU A 209 13.73 2.86 9.71
C LEU A 209 12.91 3.56 10.80
N GLY A 210 11.59 3.71 10.58
CA GLY A 210 10.68 4.28 11.58
C GLY A 210 10.68 3.48 12.89
N TYR A 211 10.67 2.15 12.80
CA TYR A 211 10.76 1.28 13.97
C TYR A 211 12.12 1.37 14.66
N GLY A 212 13.22 1.48 13.91
CA GLY A 212 14.56 1.69 14.44
C GLY A 212 14.68 2.99 15.25
N LEU A 213 14.14 4.10 14.71
CA LEU A 213 14.08 5.38 15.42
C LEU A 213 13.25 5.27 16.72
N TYR A 214 12.11 4.58 16.66
CA TYR A 214 11.31 4.28 17.85
C TYR A 214 12.09 3.49 18.90
N LEU A 215 12.86 2.46 18.52
CA LEU A 215 13.70 1.70 19.45
C LEU A 215 14.82 2.54 20.07
N ILE A 216 15.49 3.39 19.28
CA ILE A 216 16.52 4.31 19.75
C ILE A 216 15.93 5.26 20.80
N ARG A 217 14.76 5.84 20.54
CA ARG A 217 14.08 6.72 21.50
C ARG A 217 13.69 5.98 22.79
N LEU A 218 13.17 4.75 22.65
CA LEU A 218 12.68 3.97 23.78
C LEU A 218 13.81 3.40 24.65
N TYR A 219 14.91 2.97 24.03
CA TYR A 219 16.02 2.25 24.70
C TYR A 219 17.36 2.96 24.59
N ARG A 220 17.38 4.30 24.45
CA ARG A 220 18.60 5.11 24.24
C ARG A 220 19.73 4.85 25.24
N SER A 221 19.43 4.36 26.42
CA SER A 221 20.42 4.01 27.47
C SER A 221 20.84 2.54 27.48
N SER A 222 20.34 1.71 26.55
CA SER A 222 20.59 0.26 26.55
C SER A 222 20.73 -0.31 25.13
N ILE A 223 21.96 -0.27 24.60
CA ILE A 223 22.29 -0.79 23.26
C ILE A 223 21.92 -2.27 23.14
N GLY A 224 22.14 -3.08 24.18
CA GLY A 224 21.80 -4.50 24.19
C GLY A 224 20.30 -4.75 23.92
N LYS A 225 19.41 -3.92 24.48
CA LYS A 225 17.96 -4.01 24.20
C LYS A 225 17.64 -3.64 22.77
N ILE A 226 18.30 -2.61 22.21
CA ILE A 226 18.12 -2.23 20.80
C ILE A 226 18.49 -3.39 19.89
N VAL A 227 19.66 -4.02 20.11
CA VAL A 227 20.11 -5.16 19.31
C VAL A 227 19.11 -6.33 19.38
N VAL A 228 18.68 -6.73 20.58
CA VAL A 228 17.70 -7.81 20.76
C VAL A 228 16.38 -7.52 20.04
N GLN A 229 15.86 -6.29 20.16
CA GLN A 229 14.61 -5.92 19.50
C GLN A 229 14.76 -5.81 17.97
N THR A 230 15.91 -5.40 17.47
CA THR A 230 16.21 -5.41 16.03
C THR A 230 16.29 -6.84 15.49
N LEU A 231 16.94 -7.76 16.19
CA LEU A 231 16.95 -9.18 15.82
C LEU A 231 15.52 -9.76 15.81
N ARG A 232 14.74 -9.45 16.84
CA ARG A 232 13.33 -9.85 16.90
C ARG A 232 12.52 -9.28 15.72
N TYR A 233 12.76 -8.01 15.35
CA TYR A 233 12.13 -7.38 14.17
C TYR A 233 12.44 -8.18 12.93
N ILE A 234 13.70 -8.50 12.66
CA ILE A 234 14.15 -9.25 11.49
C ILE A 234 13.45 -10.63 11.45
N VAL A 235 13.51 -11.40 12.53
CA VAL A 235 12.90 -12.73 12.59
C VAL A 235 11.39 -12.67 12.35
N THR A 236 10.71 -11.74 13.03
CA THR A 236 9.25 -11.62 12.90
C THR A 236 8.82 -11.16 11.50
N SER A 237 9.61 -10.27 10.86
CA SER A 237 9.33 -9.84 9.51
C SER A 237 9.58 -10.94 8.47
N VAL A 238 10.61 -11.78 8.67
CA VAL A 238 10.83 -12.97 7.83
C VAL A 238 9.67 -13.96 7.94
N VAL A 239 9.15 -14.17 9.15
CA VAL A 239 7.94 -14.99 9.35
C VAL A 239 6.74 -14.38 8.62
N GLY A 240 6.53 -13.06 8.75
CA GLY A 240 5.47 -12.36 8.03
C GLY A 240 5.58 -12.52 6.51
N LEU A 241 6.78 -12.35 5.96
CA LEU A 241 7.07 -12.59 4.54
C LEU A 241 6.76 -14.03 4.13
N GLY A 242 7.25 -15.01 4.88
CA GLY A 242 7.01 -16.44 4.61
C GLY A 242 5.53 -16.79 4.59
N VAL A 243 4.77 -16.33 5.59
CA VAL A 243 3.32 -16.51 5.65
C VAL A 243 2.63 -15.87 4.43
N SER A 244 3.01 -14.65 4.11
CA SER A 244 2.44 -13.95 2.95
C SER A 244 2.71 -14.71 1.65
N VAL A 245 3.96 -15.09 1.40
CA VAL A 245 4.35 -15.83 0.18
C VAL A 245 3.59 -17.15 0.06
N LEU A 246 3.44 -17.90 1.15
CA LEU A 246 2.65 -19.13 1.15
C LEU A 246 1.18 -18.88 0.79
N LEU A 247 0.59 -17.84 1.34
CA LEU A 247 -0.81 -17.49 1.08
C LEU A 247 -1.03 -17.01 -0.37
N ILE A 248 -0.23 -16.04 -0.84
CA ILE A 248 -0.42 -15.44 -2.16
C ILE A 248 -0.07 -16.36 -3.32
N SER A 249 0.77 -17.38 -3.09
CA SER A 249 1.16 -18.38 -4.09
C SER A 249 0.38 -19.69 -3.95
N TRP A 250 -0.64 -19.72 -3.10
CA TRP A 250 -1.42 -20.92 -2.80
C TRP A 250 -0.56 -22.15 -2.45
N GLY A 251 0.44 -21.94 -1.60
CA GLY A 251 1.35 -22.99 -1.16
C GLY A 251 2.52 -23.31 -2.11
N HIS A 252 2.77 -22.47 -3.12
CA HIS A 252 3.87 -22.63 -4.09
C HIS A 252 4.98 -21.57 -3.93
N PRO A 253 5.69 -21.47 -2.79
CA PRO A 253 6.65 -20.39 -2.53
C PRO A 253 7.83 -20.36 -3.50
N LEU A 254 8.25 -21.53 -4.00
CA LEU A 254 9.32 -21.60 -5.00
C LEU A 254 8.91 -21.01 -6.36
N ALA A 255 7.65 -21.09 -6.73
CA ALA A 255 7.13 -20.45 -7.94
C ALA A 255 7.20 -18.92 -7.81
N TRP A 256 6.77 -18.39 -6.67
CA TRP A 256 6.92 -16.96 -6.35
C TRP A 256 8.39 -16.51 -6.43
N LEU A 257 9.31 -17.24 -5.82
CA LEU A 257 10.74 -16.89 -5.82
C LEU A 257 11.33 -16.88 -7.24
N ARG A 258 11.03 -17.91 -8.04
CA ARG A 258 11.49 -18.01 -9.44
C ARG A 258 10.98 -16.85 -10.29
N GLN A 259 9.69 -16.54 -10.17
CA GLN A 259 9.08 -15.46 -10.93
C GLN A 259 9.62 -14.09 -10.51
N THR A 260 9.73 -13.81 -9.20
CA THR A 260 10.25 -12.52 -8.70
C THR A 260 11.69 -12.30 -9.19
N ARG A 261 12.53 -13.34 -9.17
CA ARG A 261 13.87 -13.27 -9.73
C ARG A 261 13.87 -13.01 -11.24
N GLY A 262 13.02 -13.70 -11.98
CA GLY A 262 12.90 -13.51 -13.45
C GLY A 262 12.39 -12.12 -13.81
N THR A 263 11.38 -11.62 -13.09
CA THR A 263 10.85 -10.27 -13.30
C THR A 263 11.90 -9.19 -12.99
N SER A 264 12.68 -9.35 -11.92
CA SER A 264 13.77 -8.41 -11.60
C SER A 264 14.84 -8.37 -12.69
N ALA A 265 15.26 -9.52 -13.21
CA ALA A 265 16.22 -9.61 -14.31
C ALA A 265 15.67 -8.96 -15.59
N TYR A 266 14.41 -9.21 -15.93
CA TYR A 266 13.75 -8.62 -17.09
C TYR A 266 13.65 -7.09 -16.98
N GLN A 267 13.29 -6.56 -15.81
CA GLN A 267 13.23 -5.11 -15.61
C GLN A 267 14.58 -4.44 -15.77
N THR A 268 15.64 -5.05 -15.27
CA THR A 268 17.01 -4.55 -15.45
C THR A 268 17.40 -4.49 -16.93
N TRP A 269 17.04 -5.50 -17.69
CA TRP A 269 17.26 -5.53 -19.14
C TRP A 269 16.38 -4.51 -19.88
N TYR A 270 15.08 -4.44 -19.56
CA TYR A 270 14.13 -3.58 -20.28
C TYR A 270 14.37 -2.09 -20.07
N TYR A 271 14.69 -1.67 -18.86
CA TYR A 271 14.92 -0.27 -18.54
C TYR A 271 16.37 0.17 -18.71
N GLY A 272 17.30 -0.75 -18.92
CA GLY A 272 18.73 -0.46 -19.07
C GLY A 272 19.40 0.17 -17.85
N ASN A 273 18.70 0.22 -16.71
CA ASN A 273 19.16 0.91 -15.52
C ASN A 273 20.15 0.07 -14.72
N THR A 274 21.31 0.62 -14.43
CA THR A 274 22.26 0.05 -13.48
C THR A 274 21.80 0.27 -12.03
N LEU A 275 22.40 -0.43 -11.08
CA LEU A 275 22.12 -0.22 -9.67
C LEU A 275 22.43 1.22 -9.22
N SER A 276 23.51 1.81 -9.77
CA SER A 276 23.90 3.20 -9.52
C SER A 276 22.84 4.20 -9.98
N ASP A 277 22.27 4.01 -11.17
CA ASP A 277 21.21 4.89 -11.68
C ASP A 277 19.94 4.85 -10.81
N ARG A 278 19.63 3.66 -10.27
CA ARG A 278 18.49 3.51 -9.34
C ARG A 278 18.73 4.19 -8.01
N VAL A 279 19.94 4.13 -7.47
CA VAL A 279 20.29 4.79 -6.21
C VAL A 279 20.26 6.31 -6.38
N CYS A 280 20.80 6.85 -7.47
CA CYS A 280 20.77 8.28 -7.77
C CYS A 280 19.31 8.78 -7.95
N SER A 281 18.48 8.07 -8.71
CA SER A 281 17.08 8.46 -8.92
C SER A 281 16.24 8.43 -7.64
N VAL A 282 16.53 7.54 -6.69
CA VAL A 282 15.88 7.50 -5.37
C VAL A 282 16.33 8.67 -4.51
N ALA A 283 17.62 9.05 -4.56
CA ALA A 283 18.14 10.18 -3.81
C ALA A 283 17.53 11.52 -4.30
N ASP A 284 17.39 11.67 -5.62
CA ASP A 284 16.87 12.91 -6.21
C ASP A 284 15.36 13.11 -6.00
N LEU A 285 14.57 12.03 -5.98
CA LEU A 285 13.10 12.10 -5.94
C LEU A 285 12.51 12.11 -4.52
N HIS A 286 13.20 11.60 -3.52
CA HIS A 286 12.58 11.30 -2.21
C HIS A 286 13.21 12.05 -1.04
N TRP A 287 14.27 12.83 -1.26
CA TRP A 287 14.90 13.62 -0.21
C TRP A 287 13.92 14.55 0.55
N PRO A 288 13.04 15.32 -0.11
CA PRO A 288 12.08 16.16 0.61
C PRO A 288 11.07 15.36 1.44
N GLY A 289 10.61 14.21 0.93
CA GLY A 289 9.69 13.33 1.63
C GLY A 289 10.31 12.66 2.86
N ALA A 290 11.57 12.21 2.74
CA ALA A 290 12.31 11.66 3.86
C ALA A 290 12.58 12.70 4.96
N ALA A 291 12.91 13.95 4.58
CA ALA A 291 13.09 15.05 5.52
C ALA A 291 11.80 15.39 6.29
N VAL A 292 10.65 15.46 5.59
CA VAL A 292 9.34 15.67 6.23
C VAL A 292 8.99 14.54 7.19
N PHE A 293 9.27 13.28 6.81
CA PHE A 293 9.02 12.13 7.67
C PHE A 293 9.92 12.13 8.92
N CYS A 294 11.19 12.49 8.78
CA CYS A 294 12.11 12.63 9.92
C CYS A 294 11.71 13.78 10.85
N LEU A 295 11.24 14.90 10.32
CA LEU A 295 10.75 16.04 11.11
C LEU A 295 9.44 15.72 11.84
N ALA A 296 8.54 14.94 11.25
CA ALA A 296 7.30 14.52 11.89
C ALA A 296 7.51 13.45 12.98
N ALA A 297 8.61 12.72 12.93
CA ALA A 297 8.98 11.69 13.90
C ALA A 297 9.83 12.22 15.09
N ALA A 298 10.36 13.44 14.99
CA ALA A 298 11.13 14.12 16.03
C ALA A 298 10.22 14.82 17.04
#